data_914f9d489211026794f3e4b806b00859
#
_entry.id   914f9d489211026794f3e4b806b00859
#
_cell.length_a   1.000
_cell.length_b   1.000
_cell.length_c   1.000
_cell.angle_alpha   90.00
_cell.angle_beta   90.00
_cell.angle_gamma   90.00
#
_symmetry.space_group_name_H-M   'P 1'
#
loop_
_entity.id
_entity.type
_entity.pdbx_description
1 polymer ?
#
loop_
_entity_poly.entity_id
_entity_poly.type
_entity_poly.pdbx_seq_one_letter_code
_entity_poly.pdbx_strand_id
1 'polypeptide(L)'
;FRLMYSTKDTALAVGFPMLLILLQPDLKSVIVLPPMVFAMLYVSKLSTRFFVAVLGAVCVLLAIVAWDSAGYVRYMEANRLSFLTDKGAYEPHTWVPLHDYQRNRIISFIAPEKIDPKGTENVWNLRQSLISVGSGGLTGKGWTEGTQAQLGYLPRAVAHNDFIFSVIAEEKGFLGSLSVLGLFGIVLFNGVRIASLARDRLGTLLAIGVTVLFSVHIFVNIAMTIGLVPVTGIPLPFISYGGSFVLSCCLLQGLVQSVYRFRKDFA
;
A
#
# COMPACT_ATOMS: atom_id res chain seq x y z
N PHE A 1 -30.17 -18.19 11.73
CA PHE A 1 -29.27 -18.62 10.63
C PHE A 1 -27.84 -18.67 11.15
N ARG A 2 -27.42 -19.80 11.73
CA ARG A 2 -26.02 -20.10 11.98
C ARG A 2 -25.42 -20.56 10.65
N LEU A 3 -24.97 -19.67 9.82
CA LEU A 3 -23.96 -19.98 8.84
C LEU A 3 -22.65 -20.19 9.61
N MET A 4 -22.44 -21.42 10.05
CA MET A 4 -21.10 -21.91 10.41
C MET A 4 -20.31 -21.95 9.10
N TYR A 5 -19.70 -20.83 8.72
CA TYR A 5 -18.60 -20.89 7.77
C TYR A 5 -17.51 -21.69 8.46
N SER A 6 -17.29 -22.89 7.95
CA SER A 6 -16.10 -23.67 8.30
C SER A 6 -14.88 -22.78 8.02
N THR A 7 -13.87 -22.83 8.85
CA THR A 7 -12.57 -22.17 8.58
C THR A 7 -12.03 -22.54 7.20
N LYS A 8 -12.40 -23.72 6.69
CA LYS A 8 -12.09 -24.20 5.33
C LYS A 8 -12.81 -23.38 4.25
N ASP A 9 -14.10 -23.10 4.41
CA ASP A 9 -14.87 -22.33 3.43
C ASP A 9 -14.41 -20.88 3.36
N THR A 10 -14.07 -20.29 4.51
CA THR A 10 -13.48 -18.94 4.57
C THR A 10 -12.09 -18.91 3.95
N ALA A 11 -11.25 -19.89 4.22
CA ALA A 11 -9.92 -20.01 3.62
C ALA A 11 -10.00 -20.18 2.10
N LEU A 12 -10.98 -20.94 1.60
CA LEU A 12 -11.19 -21.13 0.17
C LEU A 12 -11.74 -19.85 -0.50
N ALA A 13 -12.74 -19.21 0.10
CA ALA A 13 -13.36 -18.00 -0.44
C ALA A 13 -12.41 -16.80 -0.49
N VAL A 14 -11.43 -16.71 0.40
CA VAL A 14 -10.42 -15.64 0.47
C VAL A 14 -9.13 -16.06 -0.22
N GLY A 15 -8.67 -17.29 0.03
CA GLY A 15 -7.40 -17.80 -0.47
C GLY A 15 -7.39 -17.96 -1.99
N PHE A 16 -8.50 -18.37 -2.60
CA PHE A 16 -8.57 -18.55 -4.05
C PHE A 16 -8.45 -17.24 -4.83
N PRO A 17 -9.21 -16.16 -4.55
CA PRO A 17 -8.98 -14.86 -5.18
C PRO A 17 -7.58 -14.29 -4.90
N MET A 18 -7.07 -14.45 -3.67
CA MET A 18 -5.71 -14.00 -3.35
C MET A 18 -4.65 -14.76 -4.15
N LEU A 19 -4.81 -16.07 -4.35
CA LEU A 19 -3.91 -16.87 -5.18
C LEU A 19 -3.93 -16.38 -6.64
N LEU A 20 -5.11 -16.10 -7.20
CA LEU A 20 -5.24 -15.56 -8.55
C LEU A 20 -4.56 -14.20 -8.70
N ILE A 21 -4.65 -13.34 -7.68
CA ILE A 21 -4.01 -12.02 -7.68
C ILE A 21 -2.49 -12.16 -7.52
N LEU A 22 -2.01 -13.11 -6.73
CA LEU A 22 -0.57 -13.42 -6.62
C LEU A 22 0.03 -13.91 -7.94
N LEU A 23 -0.76 -14.62 -8.75
CA LEU A 23 -0.35 -15.06 -10.09
C LEU A 23 -0.32 -13.90 -11.10
N GLN A 24 -1.06 -12.82 -10.86
CA GLN A 24 -0.90 -11.57 -11.58
C GLN A 24 0.28 -10.79 -10.98
N PRO A 25 1.18 -10.21 -11.77
CA PRO A 25 2.32 -9.43 -11.25
C PRO A 25 1.89 -8.06 -10.67
N ASP A 26 0.78 -8.03 -9.92
CA ASP A 26 0.24 -6.82 -9.28
C ASP A 26 0.53 -6.80 -7.77
N LEU A 27 1.67 -6.23 -7.42
CA LEU A 27 2.10 -6.05 -6.03
C LEU A 27 1.15 -5.16 -5.20
N LYS A 28 0.40 -4.27 -5.84
CA LYS A 28 -0.51 -3.33 -5.15
C LYS A 28 -1.62 -4.07 -4.42
N SER A 29 -2.32 -4.94 -5.14
CA SER A 29 -3.42 -5.74 -4.59
C SER A 29 -2.95 -6.74 -3.54
N VAL A 30 -1.75 -7.30 -3.72
CA VAL A 30 -1.13 -8.22 -2.75
C VAL A 30 -0.87 -7.54 -1.41
N ILE A 31 -0.54 -6.25 -1.38
CA ILE A 31 -0.29 -5.51 -0.13
C ILE A 31 -1.59 -5.08 0.55
N VAL A 32 -2.62 -4.73 -0.21
CA VAL A 32 -3.85 -4.13 0.31
C VAL A 32 -4.84 -5.17 0.84
N LEU A 33 -5.00 -6.29 0.15
CA LEU A 33 -6.03 -7.29 0.50
C LEU A 33 -5.78 -8.04 1.82
N PRO A 34 -4.57 -8.53 2.14
CA PRO A 34 -4.36 -9.28 3.36
C PRO A 34 -4.72 -8.52 4.64
N PRO A 35 -4.30 -7.26 4.86
CA PRO A 35 -4.69 -6.53 6.06
C PRO A 35 -6.21 -6.30 6.16
N MET A 36 -6.88 -6.05 5.02
CA MET A 36 -8.33 -5.88 4.98
C MET A 36 -9.04 -7.16 5.42
N VAL A 37 -8.68 -8.29 4.82
CA VAL A 37 -9.25 -9.59 5.17
C VAL A 37 -8.93 -9.96 6.62
N PHE A 38 -7.70 -9.74 7.06
CA PHE A 38 -7.28 -10.01 8.44
C PHE A 38 -8.13 -9.23 9.45
N ALA A 39 -8.39 -7.94 9.19
CA ALA A 39 -9.25 -7.12 10.06
C ALA A 39 -10.70 -7.61 10.06
N MET A 40 -11.26 -7.97 8.90
CA MET A 40 -12.62 -8.52 8.82
C MET A 40 -12.74 -9.85 9.58
N LEU A 41 -11.75 -10.74 9.47
CA LEU A 41 -11.70 -12.00 10.19
C LEU A 41 -11.55 -11.78 11.71
N TYR A 42 -10.77 -10.78 12.12
CA TYR A 42 -10.61 -10.40 13.53
C TYR A 42 -11.95 -9.97 14.15
N VAL A 43 -12.68 -9.09 13.47
CA VAL A 43 -14.02 -8.65 13.90
C VAL A 43 -15.02 -9.81 13.89
N SER A 44 -14.83 -10.82 13.05
CA SER A 44 -15.65 -12.04 13.02
C SER A 44 -15.42 -12.97 14.21
N LYS A 45 -14.55 -12.60 15.18
CA LYS A 45 -14.23 -13.37 16.41
C LYS A 45 -13.63 -14.75 16.13
N LEU A 46 -12.79 -14.88 15.12
CA LEU A 46 -11.96 -16.07 14.94
C LEU A 46 -10.97 -16.23 16.09
N SER A 47 -10.51 -17.45 16.28
CA SER A 47 -9.58 -17.77 17.38
C SER A 47 -8.25 -17.03 17.24
N THR A 48 -7.69 -16.54 18.34
CA THR A 48 -6.37 -15.87 18.39
C THR A 48 -5.26 -16.77 17.82
N ARG A 49 -5.39 -18.09 17.95
CA ARG A 49 -4.44 -19.07 17.39
C ARG A 49 -4.35 -18.98 15.88
N PHE A 50 -5.48 -18.72 15.20
CA PHE A 50 -5.49 -18.49 13.74
C PHE A 50 -4.65 -17.28 13.35
N PHE A 51 -4.80 -16.14 14.07
CA PHE A 51 -4.05 -14.91 13.77
C PHE A 51 -2.56 -15.09 14.02
N VAL A 52 -2.18 -15.78 15.10
CA VAL A 52 -0.77 -16.10 15.38
C VAL A 52 -0.19 -16.99 14.29
N ALA A 53 -0.94 -17.99 13.81
CA ALA A 53 -0.49 -18.87 12.73
C ALA A 53 -0.32 -18.09 11.40
N VAL A 54 -1.28 -17.22 11.05
CA VAL A 54 -1.18 -16.37 9.84
C VAL A 54 0.01 -15.41 9.94
N LEU A 55 0.19 -14.77 11.09
CA LEU A 55 1.34 -13.88 11.31
C LEU A 55 2.66 -14.64 11.20
N GLY A 56 2.74 -15.84 11.79
CA GLY A 56 3.90 -16.72 11.67
C GLY A 56 4.18 -17.10 10.21
N ALA A 57 3.15 -17.45 9.44
CA ALA A 57 3.28 -17.76 8.02
C ALA A 57 3.79 -16.56 7.21
N VAL A 58 3.28 -15.35 7.51
CA VAL A 58 3.76 -14.11 6.88
C VAL A 58 5.23 -13.84 7.22
N CYS A 59 5.65 -14.02 8.48
CA CYS A 59 7.04 -13.86 8.88
C CYS A 59 7.97 -14.85 8.15
N VAL A 60 7.54 -16.11 8.02
CA VAL A 60 8.31 -17.13 7.26
C VAL A 60 8.41 -16.74 5.79
N LEU A 61 7.33 -16.28 5.18
CA LEU A 61 7.32 -15.84 3.79
C LEU A 61 8.25 -14.64 3.58
N LEU A 62 8.22 -13.65 4.47
CA LEU A 62 9.13 -12.50 4.42
C LEU A 62 10.60 -12.94 4.59
N ALA A 63 10.89 -13.91 5.46
CA ALA A 63 12.23 -14.47 5.62
C ALA A 63 12.71 -15.18 4.35
N ILE A 64 11.84 -15.94 3.67
CA ILE A 64 12.14 -16.59 2.39
C ILE A 64 12.45 -15.55 1.31
N VAL A 65 11.63 -14.50 1.19
CA VAL A 65 11.82 -13.42 0.23
C VAL A 65 13.13 -12.67 0.50
N ALA A 66 13.44 -12.40 1.76
CA ALA A 66 14.69 -11.74 2.15
C ALA A 66 15.92 -12.61 1.82
N TRP A 67 15.83 -13.91 2.07
CA TRP A 67 16.91 -14.85 1.75
C TRP A 67 17.12 -14.96 0.24
N ASP A 68 16.06 -15.11 -0.54
CA ASP A 68 16.12 -15.15 -2.00
C ASP A 68 16.68 -13.84 -2.59
N SER A 69 16.24 -12.69 -2.07
CA SER A 69 16.75 -11.38 -2.48
C SER A 69 18.27 -11.23 -2.18
N ALA A 70 18.73 -11.77 -1.05
CA ALA A 70 20.17 -11.82 -0.75
C ALA A 70 20.94 -12.76 -1.69
N GLY A 71 20.33 -13.88 -2.07
CA GLY A 71 20.86 -14.79 -3.10
C GLY A 71 21.00 -14.11 -4.46
N TYR A 72 19.97 -13.39 -4.86
CA TYR A 72 19.95 -12.59 -6.09
C TYR A 72 21.10 -11.57 -6.15
N VAL A 73 21.30 -10.79 -5.06
CA VAL A 73 22.41 -9.83 -5.01
C VAL A 73 23.77 -10.52 -5.18
N ARG A 74 24.00 -11.64 -4.45
CA ARG A 74 25.25 -12.40 -4.56
C ARG A 74 25.49 -12.95 -5.97
N TYR A 75 24.44 -13.44 -6.62
CA TYR A 75 24.51 -13.97 -7.98
C TYR A 75 24.90 -12.88 -8.99
N MET A 76 24.23 -11.71 -8.91
CA MET A 76 24.50 -10.59 -9.82
C MET A 76 25.92 -10.04 -9.63
N GLU A 77 26.38 -9.88 -8.38
CA GLU A 77 27.73 -9.44 -8.05
C GLU A 77 28.80 -10.45 -8.51
N ALA A 78 28.58 -11.75 -8.29
CA ALA A 78 29.53 -12.80 -8.68
C ALA A 78 29.71 -12.90 -10.19
N ASN A 79 28.65 -12.73 -10.96
CA ASN A 79 28.65 -12.78 -12.41
C ASN A 79 28.91 -11.42 -13.07
N ARG A 80 29.12 -10.36 -12.30
CA ARG A 80 29.35 -8.99 -12.79
C ARG A 80 28.20 -8.50 -13.69
N LEU A 81 26.97 -8.93 -13.41
CA LEU A 81 25.77 -8.55 -14.14
C LEU A 81 25.21 -7.23 -13.61
N SER A 82 24.57 -6.48 -14.50
CA SER A 82 23.91 -5.23 -14.13
C SER A 82 22.46 -5.49 -13.68
N PHE A 83 22.06 -4.98 -12.52
CA PHE A 83 20.70 -5.06 -12.01
C PHE A 83 19.66 -4.36 -12.92
N LEU A 84 20.10 -3.44 -13.78
CA LEU A 84 19.23 -2.63 -14.63
C LEU A 84 19.04 -3.24 -16.02
N THR A 85 20.11 -3.79 -16.61
CA THR A 85 20.10 -4.32 -17.98
C THR A 85 19.84 -5.82 -18.06
N ASP A 86 20.40 -6.62 -17.14
CA ASP A 86 20.36 -8.07 -17.19
C ASP A 86 19.14 -8.64 -16.42
N LYS A 87 17.95 -8.13 -16.75
CA LYS A 87 16.68 -8.54 -16.13
C LYS A 87 16.34 -9.98 -16.53
N GLY A 88 15.93 -10.79 -15.54
CA GLY A 88 15.57 -12.20 -15.74
C GLY A 88 16.74 -13.17 -15.63
N ALA A 89 17.97 -12.70 -15.41
CA ALA A 89 19.16 -13.55 -15.34
C ALA A 89 19.16 -14.51 -14.15
N TYR A 90 18.53 -14.13 -13.04
CA TYR A 90 18.46 -14.96 -11.83
C TYR A 90 17.24 -15.87 -11.78
N GLU A 91 16.16 -15.56 -12.48
CA GLU A 91 14.90 -16.32 -12.45
C GLU A 91 15.07 -17.84 -12.66
N PRO A 92 15.96 -18.32 -13.56
CA PRO A 92 16.22 -19.76 -13.73
C PRO A 92 16.95 -20.42 -12.55
N HIS A 93 17.54 -19.64 -11.65
CA HIS A 93 18.43 -20.11 -10.58
C HIS A 93 17.74 -20.14 -9.20
N THR A 94 16.47 -19.79 -9.16
CA THR A 94 15.67 -19.75 -7.92
C THR A 94 14.39 -20.57 -8.06
N TRP A 95 13.91 -21.09 -6.92
CA TRP A 95 12.62 -21.75 -6.80
C TRP A 95 11.50 -20.79 -6.32
N VAL A 96 11.88 -19.56 -5.91
CA VAL A 96 10.92 -18.55 -5.46
C VAL A 96 10.32 -17.86 -6.69
N PRO A 97 8.98 -17.88 -6.88
CA PRO A 97 8.31 -17.34 -8.06
C PRO A 97 8.21 -15.81 -8.00
N LEU A 98 9.36 -15.14 -7.89
CA LEU A 98 9.49 -13.70 -7.95
C LEU A 98 10.25 -13.32 -9.22
N HIS A 99 9.80 -12.26 -9.87
CA HIS A 99 10.53 -11.67 -10.99
C HIS A 99 11.65 -10.75 -10.50
N ASP A 100 12.73 -10.63 -11.28
CA ASP A 100 13.88 -9.81 -10.89
C ASP A 100 13.50 -8.34 -10.67
N TYR A 101 12.50 -7.80 -11.37
CA TYR A 101 12.02 -6.44 -11.12
C TYR A 101 11.38 -6.27 -9.73
N GLN A 102 10.79 -7.32 -9.16
CA GLN A 102 10.23 -7.30 -7.79
C GLN A 102 11.35 -7.33 -6.76
N ARG A 103 12.38 -8.15 -7.01
CA ARG A 103 13.61 -8.18 -6.20
C ARG A 103 14.31 -6.82 -6.22
N ASN A 104 14.43 -6.22 -7.41
CA ASN A 104 15.03 -4.90 -7.56
C ASN A 104 14.31 -3.83 -6.76
N ARG A 105 12.97 -3.86 -6.66
CA ARG A 105 12.22 -2.93 -5.80
C ARG A 105 12.56 -3.08 -4.32
N ILE A 106 12.69 -4.31 -3.83
CA ILE A 106 13.05 -4.58 -2.44
C ILE A 106 14.48 -4.11 -2.17
N ILE A 107 15.40 -4.43 -3.06
CA ILE A 107 16.82 -4.09 -2.88
C ILE A 107 17.07 -2.60 -3.08
N SER A 108 16.35 -1.94 -4.00
CA SER A 108 16.38 -0.48 -4.16
C SER A 108 15.97 0.27 -2.91
N PHE A 109 15.15 -0.36 -2.07
CA PHE A 109 14.77 0.19 -0.77
C PHE A 109 15.84 -0.04 0.31
N ILE A 110 16.39 -1.28 0.38
CA ILE A 110 17.32 -1.67 1.46
C ILE A 110 18.75 -1.18 1.16
N ALA A 111 19.19 -1.29 -0.08
CA ALA A 111 20.55 -0.98 -0.53
C ALA A 111 20.52 -0.29 -1.92
N PRO A 112 20.01 0.95 -2.00
CA PRO A 112 19.84 1.68 -3.26
C PRO A 112 21.16 1.84 -4.04
N GLU A 113 22.26 2.00 -3.35
CA GLU A 113 23.60 2.18 -3.94
C GLU A 113 24.09 0.97 -4.73
N LYS A 114 23.59 -0.25 -4.41
CA LYS A 114 23.99 -1.46 -5.14
C LYS A 114 23.29 -1.57 -6.49
N ILE A 115 22.02 -1.17 -6.57
CA ILE A 115 21.21 -1.28 -7.78
C ILE A 115 21.41 -0.10 -8.71
N ASP A 116 21.39 1.09 -8.16
CA ASP A 116 21.48 2.34 -8.91
C ASP A 116 22.46 3.30 -8.23
N PRO A 117 23.79 3.06 -8.40
CA PRO A 117 24.82 3.89 -7.77
C PRO A 117 24.71 5.38 -8.15
N LYS A 118 24.21 5.68 -9.36
CA LYS A 118 24.01 7.04 -9.85
C LYS A 118 22.68 7.63 -9.38
N GLY A 119 21.70 6.78 -8.99
CA GLY A 119 20.37 7.20 -8.56
C GLY A 119 19.54 7.83 -9.67
N THR A 120 19.71 7.34 -10.90
CA THR A 120 19.13 7.93 -12.10
C THR A 120 17.92 7.19 -12.65
N GLU A 121 17.66 5.97 -12.19
CA GLU A 121 16.58 5.13 -12.69
C GLU A 121 15.62 4.68 -11.59
N ASN A 122 15.88 3.52 -10.96
CA ASN A 122 14.94 2.91 -10.01
C ASN A 122 14.75 3.72 -8.72
N VAL A 123 15.77 4.44 -8.30
CA VAL A 123 15.78 5.21 -7.04
C VAL A 123 15.43 6.68 -7.25
N TRP A 124 15.44 7.14 -8.53
CA TRP A 124 15.22 8.55 -8.86
C TRP A 124 13.94 9.12 -8.27
N ASN A 125 12.80 8.49 -8.54
CA ASN A 125 11.50 8.98 -8.07
C ASN A 125 11.42 9.09 -6.53
N LEU A 126 11.99 8.10 -5.81
CA LEU A 126 12.05 8.13 -4.37
C LEU A 126 12.94 9.27 -3.87
N ARG A 127 14.12 9.46 -4.47
CA ARG A 127 15.02 10.58 -4.10
C ARG A 127 14.35 11.94 -4.33
N GLN A 128 13.70 12.14 -5.49
CA GLN A 128 12.99 13.37 -5.77
C GLN A 128 11.81 13.60 -4.82
N SER A 129 11.09 12.53 -4.46
CA SER A 129 10.05 12.59 -3.45
C SER A 129 10.57 13.04 -2.08
N LEU A 130 11.69 12.47 -1.62
CA LEU A 130 12.31 12.86 -0.36
C LEU A 130 12.80 14.31 -0.37
N ILE A 131 13.36 14.77 -1.50
CA ILE A 131 13.75 16.18 -1.69
C ILE A 131 12.51 17.08 -1.64
N SER A 132 11.42 16.71 -2.32
CA SER A 132 10.15 17.43 -2.27
C SER A 132 9.67 17.63 -0.83
N VAL A 133 9.52 16.50 -0.09
CA VAL A 133 9.05 16.52 1.29
C VAL A 133 9.98 17.36 2.18
N GLY A 134 11.30 17.16 2.06
CA GLY A 134 12.29 17.89 2.87
C GLY A 134 12.36 19.38 2.55
N SER A 135 12.10 19.78 1.30
CA SER A 135 12.20 21.18 0.86
C SER A 135 10.97 22.02 1.20
N GLY A 136 9.85 21.41 1.58
CA GLY A 136 8.62 22.14 1.88
C GLY A 136 8.64 22.94 3.18
N GLY A 137 9.52 22.61 4.13
CA GLY A 137 9.60 23.31 5.43
C GLY A 137 8.26 23.30 6.19
N LEU A 138 8.01 24.34 7.00
CA LEU A 138 6.79 24.43 7.82
C LEU A 138 5.53 24.81 7.01
N THR A 139 5.66 25.78 6.14
CA THR A 139 4.51 26.44 5.43
C THR A 139 4.41 26.07 3.95
N GLY A 140 5.42 25.40 3.42
CA GLY A 140 5.51 25.07 1.99
C GLY A 140 6.07 26.20 1.15
N LYS A 141 6.31 25.90 -0.14
CA LYS A 141 6.81 26.84 -1.14
C LYS A 141 5.70 27.72 -1.74
N GLY A 142 4.46 27.32 -1.65
CA GLY A 142 3.31 27.95 -2.27
C GLY A 142 2.55 27.03 -3.22
N TRP A 143 1.28 27.35 -3.47
CA TRP A 143 0.43 26.58 -4.39
C TRP A 143 0.98 26.67 -5.81
N THR A 144 1.19 25.51 -6.44
CA THR A 144 1.80 25.37 -7.77
C THR A 144 3.25 25.89 -7.89
N GLU A 145 3.94 26.13 -6.77
CA GLU A 145 5.34 26.58 -6.75
C GLU A 145 6.32 25.46 -6.37
N GLY A 146 5.86 24.23 -6.37
CA GLY A 146 6.69 23.04 -6.11
C GLY A 146 7.71 22.82 -7.21
N THR A 147 8.99 23.03 -6.92
CA THR A 147 10.08 22.98 -7.91
C THR A 147 10.29 21.59 -8.49
N GLN A 148 10.11 20.52 -7.70
CA GLN A 148 10.35 19.16 -8.14
C GLN A 148 9.33 18.70 -9.19
N ALA A 149 8.06 19.05 -9.00
CA ALA A 149 6.99 18.74 -9.95
C ALA A 149 7.04 19.66 -11.20
N GLN A 150 7.33 20.95 -11.01
CA GLN A 150 7.37 21.93 -12.12
C GLN A 150 8.55 21.73 -13.06
N LEU A 151 9.75 21.51 -12.52
CA LEU A 151 10.95 21.28 -13.30
C LEU A 151 11.01 19.88 -13.93
N GLY A 152 10.02 19.02 -13.64
CA GLY A 152 9.94 17.67 -14.21
C GLY A 152 10.92 16.67 -13.61
N TYR A 153 11.57 16.99 -12.50
CA TYR A 153 12.41 16.05 -11.78
C TYR A 153 11.58 14.87 -11.24
N LEU A 154 10.37 15.15 -10.79
CA LEU A 154 9.35 14.13 -10.52
C LEU A 154 8.38 14.08 -11.71
N PRO A 155 8.39 13.02 -12.55
CA PRO A 155 7.55 12.96 -13.75
C PRO A 155 6.07 13.17 -13.41
N ARG A 156 5.37 14.02 -14.19
CA ARG A 156 3.98 14.40 -13.90
C ARG A 156 3.04 13.21 -13.69
N ALA A 157 3.16 12.17 -14.50
CA ALA A 157 2.34 10.96 -14.38
C ALA A 157 2.52 10.26 -13.02
N VAL A 158 3.69 10.34 -12.42
CA VAL A 158 4.03 9.73 -11.13
C VAL A 158 3.71 10.68 -9.98
N ALA A 159 4.01 11.98 -10.15
CA ALA A 159 3.77 13.03 -9.17
C ALA A 159 2.29 13.15 -8.78
N HIS A 160 1.39 13.14 -9.77
CA HIS A 160 -0.05 13.29 -9.53
C HIS A 160 -0.75 12.01 -9.06
N ASN A 161 -0.12 10.85 -9.25
CA ASN A 161 -0.68 9.55 -8.83
C ASN A 161 -0.06 9.08 -7.52
N ASP A 162 1.10 8.46 -7.64
CA ASP A 162 1.71 7.67 -6.56
C ASP A 162 2.44 8.56 -5.54
N PHE A 163 2.96 9.73 -5.97
CA PHE A 163 3.75 10.64 -5.13
C PHE A 163 3.04 11.98 -4.85
N ILE A 164 1.70 12.00 -4.94
CA ILE A 164 0.94 13.24 -4.71
C ILE A 164 1.17 13.82 -3.31
N PHE A 165 1.39 12.97 -2.29
CA PHE A 165 1.68 13.45 -0.94
C PHE A 165 2.99 14.24 -0.87
N SER A 166 4.03 13.87 -1.63
CA SER A 166 5.28 14.63 -1.67
C SER A 166 5.08 16.01 -2.32
N VAL A 167 4.21 16.11 -3.31
CA VAL A 167 3.85 17.42 -3.93
C VAL A 167 3.12 18.29 -2.91
N ILE A 168 2.16 17.73 -2.17
CA ILE A 168 1.45 18.45 -1.09
C ILE A 168 2.44 18.92 -0.02
N ALA A 169 3.37 18.05 0.38
CA ALA A 169 4.38 18.39 1.37
C ALA A 169 5.33 19.50 0.89
N GLU A 170 5.69 19.52 -0.38
CA GLU A 170 6.51 20.58 -0.97
C GLU A 170 5.77 21.91 -1.03
N GLU A 171 4.52 21.91 -1.51
CA GLU A 171 3.74 23.13 -1.74
C GLU A 171 3.11 23.71 -0.47
N LYS A 172 2.63 22.87 0.43
CA LYS A 172 1.93 23.27 1.68
C LYS A 172 2.71 23.02 2.95
N GLY A 173 3.90 22.43 2.84
CA GLY A 173 4.79 22.19 3.96
C GLY A 173 4.26 21.19 4.98
N PHE A 174 4.88 21.22 6.15
CA PHE A 174 4.52 20.34 7.26
C PHE A 174 3.07 20.56 7.76
N LEU A 175 2.64 21.83 7.87
CA LEU A 175 1.29 22.16 8.33
C LEU A 175 0.22 21.67 7.37
N GLY A 176 0.43 21.77 6.05
CA GLY A 176 -0.47 21.24 5.05
C GLY A 176 -0.53 19.71 5.06
N SER A 177 0.63 19.07 5.19
CA SER A 177 0.73 17.61 5.32
C SER A 177 0.01 17.10 6.57
N LEU A 178 0.18 17.76 7.71
CA LEU A 178 -0.50 17.44 8.96
C LEU A 178 -2.01 17.63 8.86
N SER A 179 -2.47 18.66 8.14
CA SER A 179 -3.90 18.89 7.89
C SER A 179 -4.50 17.75 7.06
N VAL A 180 -3.82 17.29 6.01
CA VAL A 180 -4.26 16.14 5.20
C VAL A 180 -4.31 14.86 6.05
N LEU A 181 -3.29 14.61 6.87
CA LEU A 181 -3.28 13.47 7.80
C LEU A 181 -4.43 13.55 8.81
N GLY A 182 -4.71 14.74 9.33
CA GLY A 182 -5.83 14.98 10.24
C GLY A 182 -7.18 14.69 9.60
N LEU A 183 -7.40 15.12 8.35
CA LEU A 183 -8.62 14.83 7.60
C LEU A 183 -8.79 13.32 7.35
N PHE A 184 -7.73 12.62 6.95
CA PHE A 184 -7.76 11.17 6.85
C PHE A 184 -8.04 10.51 8.20
N GLY A 185 -7.43 11.00 9.27
CA GLY A 185 -7.70 10.53 10.64
C GLY A 185 -9.19 10.63 11.00
N ILE A 186 -9.84 11.74 10.65
CA ILE A 186 -11.29 11.93 10.86
C ILE A 186 -12.10 10.91 10.05
N VAL A 187 -11.76 10.68 8.78
CA VAL A 187 -12.45 9.70 7.91
C VAL A 187 -12.32 8.29 8.50
N LEU A 188 -11.10 7.87 8.85
CA LEU A 188 -10.84 6.55 9.41
C LEU A 188 -11.50 6.35 10.78
N PHE A 189 -11.42 7.34 11.66
CA PHE A 189 -12.07 7.31 12.96
C PHE A 189 -13.59 7.17 12.83
N ASN A 190 -14.21 7.93 11.93
CA ASN A 190 -15.64 7.80 11.66
C ASN A 190 -15.99 6.44 11.07
N GLY A 191 -15.16 5.87 10.21
CA GLY A 191 -15.33 4.52 9.66
C GLY A 191 -15.38 3.46 10.76
N VAL A 192 -14.42 3.48 11.68
CA VAL A 192 -14.41 2.59 12.86
C VAL A 192 -15.62 2.81 13.76
N ARG A 193 -15.98 4.08 14.02
CA ARG A 193 -17.16 4.45 14.80
C ARG A 193 -18.45 3.93 14.14
N ILE A 194 -18.60 4.06 12.83
CA ILE A 194 -19.76 3.56 12.10
C ILE A 194 -19.83 2.04 12.19
N ALA A 195 -18.70 1.34 12.05
CA ALA A 195 -18.64 -0.11 12.21
C ALA A 195 -19.09 -0.57 13.60
N SER A 196 -18.74 0.17 14.66
CA SER A 196 -19.16 -0.15 16.03
C SER A 196 -20.65 0.13 16.28
N LEU A 197 -21.27 1.04 15.52
CA LEU A 197 -22.68 1.42 15.60
C LEU A 197 -23.55 0.65 14.61
N ALA A 198 -22.95 -0.18 13.74
CA ALA A 198 -23.69 -0.93 12.74
C ALA A 198 -24.66 -1.91 13.41
N ARG A 199 -25.86 -2.00 12.87
CA ARG A 199 -26.94 -2.84 13.41
C ARG A 199 -26.67 -4.33 13.23
N ASP A 200 -26.15 -4.70 12.09
CA ASP A 200 -25.93 -6.08 11.68
C ASP A 200 -24.46 -6.38 11.42
N ARG A 201 -24.16 -7.67 11.36
CA ARG A 201 -22.80 -8.16 11.12
C ARG A 201 -22.27 -7.76 9.75
N LEU A 202 -23.14 -7.72 8.73
CA LEU A 202 -22.76 -7.36 7.37
C LEU A 202 -22.32 -5.89 7.32
N GLY A 203 -23.09 -4.97 7.91
CA GLY A 203 -22.73 -3.56 8.00
C GLY A 203 -21.43 -3.32 8.76
N THR A 204 -21.21 -4.05 9.88
CA THR A 204 -19.94 -3.99 10.61
C THR A 204 -18.76 -4.41 9.72
N LEU A 205 -18.87 -5.55 9.04
CA LEU A 205 -17.80 -6.08 8.19
C LEU A 205 -17.53 -5.18 6.99
N LEU A 206 -18.57 -4.64 6.35
CA LEU A 206 -18.44 -3.68 5.25
C LEU A 206 -17.72 -2.41 5.70
N ALA A 207 -18.16 -1.81 6.82
CA ALA A 207 -17.56 -0.58 7.33
C ALA A 207 -16.09 -0.79 7.74
N ILE A 208 -15.76 -1.90 8.41
CA ILE A 208 -14.36 -2.24 8.76
C ILE A 208 -13.54 -2.53 7.51
N GLY A 209 -14.07 -3.31 6.57
CA GLY A 209 -13.35 -3.64 5.34
C GLY A 209 -12.93 -2.40 4.55
N VAL A 210 -13.87 -1.47 4.33
CA VAL A 210 -13.61 -0.20 3.65
C VAL A 210 -12.64 0.68 4.45
N THR A 211 -12.82 0.78 5.76
CA THR A 211 -11.94 1.60 6.62
C THR A 211 -10.50 1.10 6.60
N VAL A 212 -10.29 -0.21 6.70
CA VAL A 212 -8.96 -0.81 6.66
C VAL A 212 -8.35 -0.68 5.26
N LEU A 213 -9.15 -0.86 4.20
CA LEU A 213 -8.69 -0.63 2.83
C LEU A 213 -8.14 0.79 2.67
N PHE A 214 -8.88 1.81 3.10
CA PHE A 214 -8.40 3.20 3.07
C PHE A 214 -7.17 3.39 3.96
N SER A 215 -7.16 2.80 5.18
CA SER A 215 -6.01 2.90 6.08
C SER A 215 -4.73 2.39 5.42
N VAL A 216 -4.79 1.24 4.75
CA VAL A 216 -3.63 0.64 4.07
C VAL A 216 -3.18 1.53 2.91
N HIS A 217 -4.11 2.01 2.08
CA HIS A 217 -3.79 2.92 0.98
C HIS A 217 -3.08 4.19 1.47
N ILE A 218 -3.65 4.83 2.50
CA ILE A 218 -3.10 6.06 3.10
C ILE A 218 -1.72 5.79 3.69
N PHE A 219 -1.61 4.76 4.51
CA PHE A 219 -0.35 4.43 5.18
C PHE A 219 0.76 4.10 4.18
N VAL A 220 0.49 3.20 3.22
CA VAL A 220 1.51 2.76 2.26
C VAL A 220 1.91 3.89 1.32
N ASN A 221 0.94 4.69 0.83
CA ASN A 221 1.25 5.83 -0.03
C ASN A 221 2.15 6.85 0.68
N ILE A 222 1.77 7.27 1.89
CA ILE A 222 2.56 8.25 2.65
C ILE A 222 3.91 7.66 3.04
N ALA A 223 3.94 6.41 3.53
CA ALA A 223 5.17 5.75 3.95
C ALA A 223 6.17 5.58 2.79
N MET A 224 5.71 5.28 1.56
CA MET A 224 6.61 5.18 0.42
C MET A 224 7.14 6.55 -0.03
N THR A 225 6.34 7.63 0.08
CA THR A 225 6.78 8.98 -0.30
C THR A 225 7.83 9.54 0.65
N ILE A 226 7.83 9.10 1.92
CA ILE A 226 8.83 9.48 2.93
C ILE A 226 9.93 8.41 3.13
N GLY A 227 9.97 7.40 2.26
CA GLY A 227 11.04 6.40 2.25
C GLY A 227 10.99 5.37 3.38
N LEU A 228 9.84 5.13 4.02
CA LEU A 228 9.68 4.11 5.07
C LEU A 228 9.35 2.71 4.52
N VAL A 229 8.81 2.63 3.31
CA VAL A 229 8.51 1.38 2.63
C VAL A 229 8.93 1.45 1.15
N PRO A 230 9.16 0.31 0.48
CA PRO A 230 9.46 0.28 -0.94
C PRO A 230 8.39 0.96 -1.79
N VAL A 231 8.77 1.52 -2.93
CA VAL A 231 7.84 2.14 -3.88
C VAL A 231 6.89 1.08 -4.43
N THR A 232 5.62 1.18 -4.10
CA THR A 232 4.57 0.22 -4.49
C THR A 232 3.66 0.74 -5.60
N GLY A 233 3.55 2.06 -5.74
CA GLY A 233 2.65 2.69 -6.69
C GLY A 233 1.18 2.61 -6.27
N ILE A 234 0.88 2.58 -4.97
CA ILE A 234 -0.47 2.60 -4.42
C ILE A 234 -0.95 4.05 -4.35
N PRO A 235 -2.10 4.41 -4.96
CA PRO A 235 -2.60 5.77 -4.95
C PRO A 235 -3.19 6.17 -3.59
N LEU A 236 -3.18 7.48 -3.30
CA LEU A 236 -3.76 8.07 -2.10
C LEU A 236 -5.27 8.29 -2.29
N PRO A 237 -6.16 7.73 -1.45
CA PRO A 237 -7.61 7.86 -1.59
C PRO A 237 -8.06 9.32 -1.69
N PHE A 238 -9.04 9.60 -2.56
CA PHE A 238 -9.65 10.91 -2.82
C PHE A 238 -8.73 12.01 -3.39
N ILE A 239 -7.42 11.87 -3.31
CA ILE A 239 -6.45 12.93 -3.68
C ILE A 239 -5.68 12.56 -4.95
N SER A 240 -5.23 11.29 -5.09
CA SER A 240 -4.50 10.86 -6.29
C SER A 240 -5.34 11.00 -7.55
N TYR A 241 -4.68 11.39 -8.64
CA TYR A 241 -5.31 11.47 -9.95
C TYR A 241 -5.73 10.08 -10.43
N GLY A 242 -6.99 9.97 -10.90
CA GLY A 242 -7.56 8.73 -11.44
C GLY A 242 -9.07 8.71 -11.27
N GLY A 243 -9.83 9.00 -12.34
CA GLY A 243 -11.30 9.10 -12.26
C GLY A 243 -11.98 7.84 -11.74
N SER A 244 -11.57 6.66 -12.22
CA SER A 244 -12.12 5.37 -11.75
C SER A 244 -11.78 5.09 -10.28
N PHE A 245 -10.57 5.44 -9.84
CA PHE A 245 -10.14 5.25 -8.46
C PHE A 245 -10.90 6.16 -7.50
N VAL A 246 -11.02 7.44 -7.83
CA VAL A 246 -11.79 8.42 -7.03
C VAL A 246 -13.27 8.01 -6.96
N LEU A 247 -13.86 7.61 -8.09
CA LEU A 247 -15.23 7.11 -8.11
C LEU A 247 -15.40 5.90 -7.18
N SER A 248 -14.48 4.94 -7.23
CA SER A 248 -14.48 3.77 -6.35
C SER A 248 -14.38 4.19 -4.87
N CYS A 249 -13.50 5.14 -4.53
CA CYS A 249 -13.40 5.68 -3.17
C CYS A 249 -14.71 6.32 -2.70
N CYS A 250 -15.35 7.11 -3.57
CA CYS A 250 -16.65 7.74 -3.26
C CYS A 250 -17.76 6.70 -3.06
N LEU A 251 -17.83 5.67 -3.90
CA LEU A 251 -18.79 4.58 -3.76
C LEU A 251 -18.59 3.80 -2.46
N LEU A 252 -17.34 3.44 -2.14
CA LEU A 252 -17.01 2.76 -0.88
C LEU A 252 -17.37 3.61 0.34
N GLN A 253 -17.06 4.91 0.31
CA GLN A 253 -17.44 5.82 1.38
C GLN A 253 -18.97 5.97 1.47
N GLY A 254 -19.67 5.98 0.34
CA GLY A 254 -21.14 5.95 0.28
C GLY A 254 -21.73 4.71 0.95
N LEU A 255 -21.12 3.53 0.76
CA LEU A 255 -21.52 2.30 1.45
C LEU A 255 -21.38 2.44 2.98
N VAL A 256 -20.26 2.99 3.46
CA VAL A 256 -20.06 3.23 4.90
C VAL A 256 -21.12 4.19 5.45
N GLN A 257 -21.44 5.27 4.72
CA GLN A 257 -22.50 6.21 5.11
C GLN A 257 -23.89 5.57 5.10
N SER A 258 -24.17 4.66 4.16
CA SER A 258 -25.40 3.88 4.12
C SER A 258 -25.56 3.03 5.39
N VAL A 259 -24.52 2.34 5.82
CA VAL A 259 -24.52 1.57 7.09
C VAL A 259 -24.88 2.47 8.26
N TYR A 260 -24.35 3.70 8.32
CA TYR A 260 -24.67 4.66 9.38
C TYR A 260 -26.11 5.13 9.32
N ARG A 261 -26.63 5.43 8.12
CA ARG A 261 -27.99 5.93 7.93
C ARG A 261 -29.03 4.91 8.39
N PHE A 262 -28.86 3.65 7.98
CA PHE A 262 -29.85 2.60 8.26
C PHE A 262 -29.67 1.89 9.60
N ARG A 263 -28.78 2.38 10.47
CA ARG A 263 -28.55 1.78 11.81
C ARG A 263 -29.77 1.78 12.73
N LYS A 264 -30.76 2.69 12.52
CA LYS A 264 -31.93 2.87 13.36
C LYS A 264 -33.27 2.54 12.68
N ASP A 265 -33.29 2.28 11.36
CA ASP A 265 -34.51 2.29 10.57
C ASP A 265 -35.42 1.04 10.72
N PHE A 266 -35.24 0.23 11.76
CA PHE A 266 -36.10 -0.93 12.03
C PHE A 266 -36.20 -1.23 13.54
N ALA A 267 -36.31 -0.20 14.39
CA ALA A 267 -36.71 -0.36 15.80
C ALA A 267 -38.23 -0.30 15.89
#